data_c3e1e73d91b34ac281ccb63fa52c05f1
#
_entry.id   c3e1e73d91b34ac281ccb63fa52c05f1
#
_cell.length_a   1.000
_cell.length_b   1.000
_cell.length_c   1.000
_cell.angle_alpha   90.00
_cell.angle_beta   90.00
_cell.angle_gamma   90.00
#
_symmetry.space_group_name_H-M   'P 1'
#
loop_
_entity.id
_entity.type
_entity.pdbx_description
1 polymer ?
#
loop_
_entity_poly.entity_id
_entity_poly.type
_entity_poly.pdbx_seq_one_letter_code
_entity_poly.pdbx_strand_id
1 'polypeptide(L)'
;MRDVPDIPENLERRFPIALEMGPLDHVRIQVACQKHVDAAVSKTVNLPATASVDDVRTVFAAARTSKLKGVTVYRYGSKPHQAVSLVEDERIPDCRECAV
;
A
#
# COMPACT_ATOMS: atom_id res chain seq x y z
N MET A 1 0.59 -6.23 -13.30
CA MET A 1 0.09 -7.01 -14.45
C MET A 1 0.62 -6.49 -15.79
N ARG A 2 1.44 -5.44 -15.80
CA ARG A 2 1.94 -4.80 -17.04
C ARG A 2 2.80 -5.68 -17.94
N ASP A 3 3.30 -6.81 -17.45
CA ASP A 3 4.21 -7.72 -18.17
C ASP A 3 3.55 -9.03 -18.58
N VAL A 4 2.22 -9.15 -18.49
CA VAL A 4 1.50 -10.32 -18.98
C VAL A 4 0.93 -9.96 -20.35
N PRO A 5 1.45 -10.58 -21.45
CA PRO A 5 0.95 -10.33 -22.79
C PRO A 5 -0.54 -10.71 -22.88
N ASP A 6 -1.27 -9.98 -23.71
CA ASP A 6 -2.68 -10.25 -24.06
C ASP A 6 -3.74 -10.00 -22.96
N ILE A 7 -3.44 -9.21 -21.92
CA ILE A 7 -4.48 -8.76 -21.00
C ILE A 7 -5.26 -7.58 -21.64
N PRO A 8 -6.58 -7.69 -21.77
CA PRO A 8 -7.40 -6.58 -22.22
C PRO A 8 -7.28 -5.37 -21.27
N GLU A 9 -7.14 -4.17 -21.83
CA GLU A 9 -6.93 -2.91 -21.08
C GLU A 9 -8.03 -2.67 -20.01
N ASN A 10 -9.27 -3.09 -20.30
CA ASN A 10 -10.37 -2.98 -19.34
C ASN A 10 -10.21 -3.88 -18.11
N LEU A 11 -9.46 -4.99 -18.21
CA LEU A 11 -9.13 -5.83 -17.08
C LEU A 11 -7.93 -5.26 -16.29
N GLU A 12 -6.92 -4.76 -16.98
CA GLU A 12 -5.75 -4.16 -16.32
C GLU A 12 -6.15 -3.03 -15.36
N ARG A 13 -7.09 -2.18 -15.79
CA ARG A 13 -7.64 -1.09 -14.96
C ARG A 13 -8.39 -1.55 -13.71
N ARG A 14 -8.86 -2.79 -13.66
CA ARG A 14 -9.58 -3.35 -12.49
C ARG A 14 -8.67 -3.89 -11.41
N PHE A 15 -7.38 -4.05 -11.71
CA PHE A 15 -6.39 -4.63 -10.79
C PHE A 15 -5.21 -3.67 -10.59
N PRO A 16 -5.45 -2.47 -10.00
CA PRO A 16 -4.37 -1.55 -9.69
C PRO A 16 -3.42 -2.18 -8.67
N ILE A 17 -2.13 -1.96 -8.85
CA ILE A 17 -1.15 -2.32 -7.82
C ILE A 17 -1.21 -1.34 -6.64
N ALA A 18 -0.66 -1.74 -5.49
CA ALA A 18 -0.75 -0.97 -4.25
C ALA A 18 -0.20 0.46 -4.36
N LEU A 19 0.79 0.71 -5.23
CA LEU A 19 1.38 2.04 -5.45
C LEU A 19 0.57 2.92 -6.42
N GLU A 20 -0.34 2.32 -7.19
CA GLU A 20 -1.26 3.04 -8.09
C GLU A 20 -2.55 3.48 -7.39
N MET A 21 -2.82 2.89 -6.23
CA MET A 21 -3.99 3.24 -5.43
C MET A 21 -3.78 4.53 -4.64
N GLY A 22 -4.82 5.36 -4.60
CA GLY A 22 -4.82 6.54 -3.75
C GLY A 22 -4.79 6.21 -2.25
N PRO A 23 -4.19 7.06 -1.41
CA PRO A 23 -4.11 6.81 0.03
C PRO A 23 -5.47 6.53 0.70
N LEU A 24 -6.51 7.26 0.29
CA LEU A 24 -7.86 7.08 0.82
C LEU A 24 -8.53 5.79 0.35
N ASP A 25 -8.15 5.24 -0.80
CA ASP A 25 -8.68 3.96 -1.28
C ASP A 25 -8.19 2.80 -0.43
N HIS A 26 -6.92 2.86 0.01
CA HIS A 26 -6.40 1.93 1.01
C HIS A 26 -7.23 1.97 2.30
N VAL A 27 -7.56 3.17 2.80
CA VAL A 27 -8.40 3.34 4.00
C VAL A 27 -9.80 2.79 3.77
N ARG A 28 -10.42 3.07 2.61
CA ARG A 28 -11.76 2.57 2.26
C ARG A 28 -11.86 1.06 2.26
N ILE A 29 -10.86 0.37 1.70
CA ILE A 29 -10.79 -1.10 1.72
C ILE A 29 -10.72 -1.60 3.16
N GLN A 30 -9.84 -1.02 4.00
CA GLN A 30 -9.71 -1.40 5.40
C GLN A 30 -11.01 -1.17 6.18
N VAL A 31 -11.70 -0.05 5.94
CA VAL A 31 -13.01 0.25 6.54
C VAL A 31 -14.06 -0.79 6.14
N ALA A 32 -14.09 -1.17 4.87
CA ALA A 32 -15.02 -2.18 4.38
C ALA A 32 -14.83 -3.52 5.11
N CYS A 33 -13.58 -3.95 5.28
CA CYS A 33 -13.26 -5.18 6.02
C CYS A 33 -13.56 -5.04 7.52
N GLN A 34 -13.21 -3.91 8.14
CA GLN A 34 -13.37 -3.70 9.60
C GLN A 34 -14.85 -3.77 10.05
N LYS A 35 -15.80 -3.47 9.16
CA LYS A 35 -17.24 -3.56 9.47
C LYS A 35 -17.71 -4.99 9.77
N HIS A 36 -16.96 -5.99 9.34
CA HIS A 36 -17.33 -7.41 9.42
C HIS A 36 -16.38 -8.21 10.31
N VAL A 37 -15.47 -7.55 11.02
CA VAL A 37 -14.45 -8.21 11.84
C VAL A 37 -14.35 -7.52 13.20
N ASP A 38 -14.48 -8.30 14.27
CA ASP A 38 -14.35 -7.81 15.65
C ASP A 38 -12.89 -7.53 16.01
N ALA A 39 -11.95 -8.29 15.50
CA ALA A 39 -10.51 -8.04 15.64
C ALA A 39 -10.07 -6.81 14.82
N ALA A 40 -8.90 -6.27 15.11
CA ALA A 40 -8.33 -5.21 14.28
C ALA A 40 -7.90 -5.75 12.93
N VAL A 41 -8.26 -5.04 11.85
CA VAL A 41 -7.77 -5.32 10.51
C VAL A 41 -6.46 -4.57 10.31
N SER A 42 -5.38 -5.30 9.98
CA SER A 42 -4.09 -4.71 9.63
C SER A 42 -4.00 -4.50 8.12
N LYS A 43 -3.75 -3.26 7.72
CA LYS A 43 -3.47 -2.89 6.32
C LYS A 43 -2.51 -1.73 6.26
N THR A 44 -1.48 -1.85 5.41
CA THR A 44 -0.57 -0.74 5.13
C THR A 44 -1.16 0.15 4.04
N VAL A 45 -1.15 1.45 4.29
CA VAL A 45 -1.37 2.49 3.29
C VAL A 45 -0.01 2.83 2.68
N ASN A 46 0.18 2.46 1.41
CA ASN A 46 1.42 2.76 0.69
C ASN A 46 1.32 4.16 0.07
N LEU A 47 2.27 5.01 0.39
CA LEU A 47 2.38 6.36 -0.11
C LEU A 47 3.58 6.47 -1.06
N PRO A 48 3.47 7.25 -2.14
CA PRO A 48 4.60 7.52 -3.02
C PRO A 48 5.71 8.29 -2.29
N ALA A 49 6.93 8.27 -2.83
CA ALA A 49 8.06 9.01 -2.27
C ALA A 49 7.83 10.53 -2.18
N THR A 50 6.96 11.04 -3.06
CA THR A 50 6.57 12.46 -3.12
C THR A 50 5.52 12.86 -2.09
N ALA A 51 4.96 11.89 -1.33
CA ALA A 51 3.93 12.18 -0.34
C ALA A 51 4.41 13.14 0.75
N SER A 52 3.57 14.10 1.06
CA SER A 52 3.80 15.13 2.07
C SER A 52 3.36 14.67 3.47
N VAL A 53 3.70 15.48 4.48
CA VAL A 53 3.19 15.29 5.84
C VAL A 53 1.68 15.44 5.90
N ASP A 54 1.09 16.29 5.07
CA ASP A 54 -0.36 16.50 5.04
C ASP A 54 -1.10 15.32 4.42
N ASP A 55 -0.49 14.60 3.48
CA ASP A 55 -1.05 13.33 2.98
C ASP A 55 -1.13 12.29 4.10
N VAL A 56 -0.08 12.19 4.92
CA VAL A 56 -0.07 11.30 6.10
C VAL A 56 -1.14 11.72 7.10
N ARG A 57 -1.26 13.02 7.41
CA ARG A 57 -2.32 13.54 8.30
C ARG A 57 -3.71 13.20 7.80
N THR A 58 -3.94 13.32 6.49
CA THR A 58 -5.21 13.00 5.84
C THR A 58 -5.57 11.52 6.05
N VAL A 59 -4.59 10.60 5.90
CA VAL A 59 -4.80 9.18 6.16
C VAL A 59 -5.19 8.92 7.61
N PHE A 60 -4.47 9.51 8.58
CA PHE A 60 -4.80 9.34 10.01
C PHE A 60 -6.15 9.95 10.38
N ALA A 61 -6.50 11.11 9.82
CA ALA A 61 -7.80 11.74 10.02
C ALA A 61 -8.93 10.87 9.48
N ALA A 62 -8.78 10.31 8.27
CA ALA A 62 -9.75 9.42 7.66
C ALA A 62 -9.91 8.12 8.47
N ALA A 63 -8.81 7.51 8.93
CA ALA A 63 -8.82 6.33 9.76
C ALA A 63 -9.58 6.56 11.09
N ARG A 64 -9.31 7.70 11.75
CA ARG A 64 -9.99 8.10 12.98
C ARG A 64 -11.49 8.32 12.76
N THR A 65 -11.86 9.08 11.73
CA THR A 65 -13.26 9.38 11.40
C THR A 65 -14.05 8.10 11.08
N SER A 66 -13.40 7.15 10.41
CA SER A 66 -13.96 5.84 10.06
C SER A 66 -13.92 4.84 11.21
N LYS A 67 -13.45 5.22 12.40
CA LYS A 67 -13.35 4.37 13.60
C LYS A 67 -12.54 3.09 13.37
N LEU A 68 -11.50 3.15 12.55
CA LEU A 68 -10.56 2.04 12.41
C LEU A 68 -9.82 1.81 13.72
N LYS A 69 -9.56 0.55 14.05
CA LYS A 69 -8.82 0.14 15.25
C LYS A 69 -7.31 0.35 15.16
N GLY A 70 -6.80 0.51 13.94
CA GLY A 70 -5.39 0.82 13.67
C GLY A 70 -5.20 1.19 12.21
N VAL A 71 -4.08 1.82 11.90
CA VAL A 71 -3.63 2.13 10.53
C VAL A 71 -2.10 2.14 10.50
N THR A 72 -1.53 1.60 9.45
CA THR A 72 -0.09 1.63 9.18
C THR A 72 0.14 2.43 7.90
N VAL A 73 1.12 3.32 7.93
CA VAL A 73 1.52 4.11 6.77
C VAL A 73 2.96 3.76 6.40
N TYR A 74 3.21 3.53 5.13
CA TYR A 74 4.54 3.36 4.59
C TYR A 74 4.75 4.28 3.39
N ARG A 75 5.75 5.16 3.47
CA ARG A 75 6.15 6.01 2.35
C ARG A 75 7.30 5.36 1.59
N TYR A 76 7.15 5.23 0.27
CA TYR A 76 8.19 4.67 -0.60
C TYR A 76 9.51 5.43 -0.43
N GLY A 77 10.63 4.73 -0.38
CA GLY A 77 11.96 5.32 -0.18
C GLY A 77 12.26 5.82 1.23
N SER A 78 11.39 5.59 2.23
CA SER A 78 11.63 6.03 3.61
C SER A 78 12.63 5.14 4.38
N LYS A 79 12.91 3.94 3.88
CA LYS A 79 13.87 3.00 4.47
C LYS A 79 14.83 2.46 3.41
N PRO A 80 16.08 2.12 3.78
CA PRO A 80 17.06 1.53 2.85
C PRO A 80 16.60 0.20 2.24
N HIS A 81 15.91 -0.63 3.03
CA HIS A 81 15.34 -1.89 2.59
C HIS A 81 13.81 -1.77 2.56
N GLN A 82 13.22 -1.94 1.39
CA GLN A 82 11.78 -1.81 1.18
C GLN A 82 11.13 -3.19 1.14
N ALA A 83 9.97 -3.32 1.80
CA ALA A 83 9.18 -4.55 1.76
C ALA A 83 8.50 -4.78 0.39
N VAL A 84 8.28 -3.70 -0.37
CA VAL A 84 7.71 -3.73 -1.72
C VAL A 84 8.53 -2.79 -2.59
N SER A 85 9.15 -3.28 -3.66
CA SER A 85 9.86 -2.49 -4.67
C SER A 85 9.22 -2.69 -6.04
N LEU A 86 9.33 -1.68 -6.91
CA LEU A 86 9.05 -1.84 -8.33
C LEU A 86 10.20 -2.65 -8.95
N VAL A 87 9.90 -3.51 -9.91
CA VAL A 87 10.85 -4.45 -10.54
C VAL A 87 12.02 -3.73 -11.25
N GLU A 88 11.90 -2.44 -11.52
CA GLU A 88 12.94 -1.61 -12.15
C GLU A 88 14.07 -1.16 -11.20
N ASP A 89 13.96 -1.44 -9.91
CA ASP A 89 15.05 -1.13 -8.97
C ASP A 89 16.03 -2.31 -8.92
N GLU A 90 17.04 -2.30 -9.80
CA GLU A 90 18.11 -3.32 -9.88
C GLU A 90 18.95 -3.48 -8.59
N ARG A 91 18.57 -2.82 -7.50
CA ARG A 91 19.21 -2.86 -6.19
C ARG A 91 18.45 -3.70 -5.17
N ILE A 92 17.86 -4.84 -5.59
CA ILE A 92 17.39 -5.84 -4.64
C ILE A 92 18.64 -6.69 -4.28
N PRO A 93 19.23 -6.55 -3.10
CA PRO A 93 20.25 -7.49 -2.67
C PRO A 93 19.60 -8.88 -2.63
N ASP A 94 20.26 -9.83 -3.26
CA ASP A 94 19.86 -11.24 -3.28
C ASP A 94 19.56 -11.68 -1.83
N CYS A 95 18.35 -12.12 -1.58
CA CYS A 95 17.83 -12.45 -0.24
C CYS A 95 18.46 -13.71 0.37
N ARG A 96 19.70 -14.07 -0.06
CA ARG A 96 20.45 -15.23 0.44
C ARG A 96 21.09 -15.01 1.80
N GLU A 97 21.14 -13.76 2.30
CA GLU A 97 21.70 -13.44 3.61
C GLU A 97 20.67 -13.32 4.74
N CYS A 98 19.39 -13.59 4.49
CA CYS A 98 18.36 -13.58 5.52
C CYS A 98 18.14 -14.95 6.19
N ALA A 99 19.06 -15.89 6.05
CA ALA A 99 19.02 -17.19 6.72
C ALA A 99 19.89 -17.16 7.99
N VAL A 100 19.32 -16.66 9.10
CA VAL A 100 19.72 -17.02 10.48
C VAL A 100 18.45 -17.19 11.28
#